data_0a8eb9c4c9de20ce1dfb21abaa484354
#
_entry.id   0a8eb9c4c9de20ce1dfb21abaa484354
#
_cell.length_a   1.000
_cell.length_b   1.000
_cell.length_c   1.000
_cell.angle_alpha   90.00
_cell.angle_beta   90.00
_cell.angle_gamma   90.00
#
_symmetry.space_group_name_H-M   'P 1'
#
loop_
_entity.id
_entity.type
_entity.pdbx_description
1 polymer ?
#
loop_
_entity_poly.entity_id
_entity_poly.type
_entity_poly.pdbx_seq_one_letter_code
_entity_poly.pdbx_strand_id
1 'polypeptide(L)' 'ATEEENLAKKTTLCEKAEELLRTSTMQVNEICYKVGFTTPSYFIKCFRKKYGMSPNEYANSSH' A
#
# COMPACT_ATOMS: atom_id res chain seq x y z
N ALA A 1 -14.13 -1.55 -18.49
CA ALA A 1 -13.48 -1.31 -17.21
C ALA A 1 -14.49 -0.74 -16.23
N THR A 2 -14.64 -1.39 -15.13
CA THR A 2 -15.60 -0.98 -14.11
C THR A 2 -14.87 -0.50 -12.86
N GLU A 3 -15.60 0.25 -12.03
CA GLU A 3 -15.03 0.72 -10.77
C GLU A 3 -14.67 -0.45 -9.86
N GLU A 4 -15.42 -1.55 -9.97
CA GLU A 4 -15.15 -2.74 -9.18
C GLU A 4 -13.80 -3.36 -9.54
N GLU A 5 -13.48 -3.39 -10.82
CA GLU A 5 -12.18 -3.91 -11.25
C GLU A 5 -11.05 -3.04 -10.74
N ASN A 6 -11.24 -1.72 -10.78
CA ASN A 6 -10.22 -0.80 -10.28
C ASN A 6 -10.02 -0.96 -8.78
N LEU A 7 -11.12 -1.12 -8.04
CA LEU A 7 -11.05 -1.34 -6.60
C LEU A 7 -10.33 -2.64 -6.25
N ALA A 8 -10.63 -3.70 -7.01
CA ALA A 8 -9.99 -4.99 -6.80
C ALA A 8 -8.48 -4.90 -7.03
N LYS A 9 -8.07 -4.21 -8.09
CA LYS A 9 -6.65 -4.02 -8.37
C LYS A 9 -5.97 -3.21 -7.29
N LYS A 10 -6.61 -2.16 -6.80
CA LYS A 10 -6.05 -1.33 -5.74
C LYS A 10 -5.91 -2.11 -4.44
N THR A 11 -6.88 -2.93 -4.12
CA THR A 11 -6.81 -3.78 -2.94
C THR A 11 -5.65 -4.75 -3.04
N THR A 12 -5.47 -5.36 -4.22
CA THR A 12 -4.35 -6.28 -4.44
C THR A 12 -3.01 -5.55 -4.30
N LEU A 13 -2.93 -4.33 -4.82
CA LEU A 13 -1.71 -3.54 -4.69
C LEU A 13 -1.39 -3.24 -3.24
N CYS A 14 -2.40 -2.90 -2.45
CA CYS A 14 -2.22 -2.66 -1.02
C CYS A 14 -1.73 -3.90 -0.29
N GLU A 15 -2.26 -5.06 -0.66
CA GLU A 15 -1.83 -6.33 -0.07
C GLU A 15 -0.37 -6.62 -0.39
N LYS A 16 0.05 -6.39 -1.63
CA LYS A 16 1.46 -6.55 -2.01
C LYS A 16 2.35 -5.58 -1.28
N ALA A 17 1.89 -4.34 -1.13
CA ALA A 17 2.65 -3.34 -0.39
C ALA A 17 2.80 -3.73 1.07
N GLU A 18 1.75 -4.24 1.67
CA GLU A 18 1.79 -4.70 3.06
C GLU A 18 2.82 -5.83 3.21
N GLU A 19 2.84 -6.76 2.30
CA GLU A 19 3.81 -7.84 2.33
C GLU A 19 5.23 -7.29 2.25
N LEU A 20 5.47 -6.34 1.35
CA LEU A 20 6.79 -5.73 1.23
C LEU A 20 7.19 -4.97 2.50
N LEU A 21 6.23 -4.33 3.15
CA LEU A 21 6.50 -3.65 4.40
C LEU A 21 6.92 -4.62 5.50
N ARG A 22 6.36 -5.81 5.51
CA ARG A 22 6.70 -6.82 6.49
C ARG A 22 8.01 -7.55 6.19
N THR A 23 8.26 -7.82 4.92
CA THR A 23 9.33 -8.73 4.53
C THR A 23 10.58 -8.04 4.00
N SER A 24 10.53 -6.76 3.75
CA SER A 24 11.68 -6.05 3.21
C SER A 24 11.92 -4.76 3.99
N THR A 25 13.09 -4.17 3.75
CA THR A 25 13.48 -2.91 4.38
C THR A 25 13.23 -1.71 3.46
N MET A 26 12.47 -1.91 2.39
CA MET A 26 12.18 -0.84 1.44
C MET A 26 11.40 0.28 2.10
N GLN A 27 11.64 1.48 1.64
CA GLN A 27 10.91 2.64 2.13
C GLN A 27 9.50 2.66 1.53
N VAL A 28 8.60 3.34 2.22
CA VAL A 28 7.20 3.42 1.80
C VAL A 28 7.08 3.96 0.37
N ASN A 29 7.84 5.00 0.05
CA ASN A 29 7.79 5.58 -1.30
C ASN A 29 8.24 4.58 -2.36
N GLU A 30 9.28 3.82 -2.09
CA GLU A 30 9.75 2.81 -3.01
C GLU A 30 8.72 1.72 -3.22
N ILE A 31 8.11 1.26 -2.14
CA ILE A 31 7.07 0.24 -2.21
C ILE A 31 5.88 0.74 -3.02
N CYS A 32 5.50 1.99 -2.81
CA CYS A 32 4.40 2.61 -3.54
C CYS A 32 4.59 2.47 -5.06
N TYR A 33 5.74 2.87 -5.55
CA TYR A 33 6.00 2.82 -6.99
C TYR A 33 6.25 1.39 -7.47
N LYS A 34 6.86 0.57 -6.63
CA LYS A 34 7.14 -0.80 -7.01
C LYS A 34 5.86 -1.61 -7.22
N VAL A 35 4.85 -1.39 -6.40
CA VAL A 35 3.58 -2.13 -6.56
C VAL A 35 2.68 -1.56 -7.63
N GLY A 36 2.95 -0.33 -8.10
CA GLY A 36 2.23 0.22 -9.23
C GLY A 36 1.40 1.46 -8.95
N PHE A 37 1.49 2.04 -7.77
CA PHE A 37 0.81 3.30 -7.49
C PHE A 37 1.52 4.45 -8.18
N THR A 38 0.74 5.44 -8.62
CA THR A 38 1.31 6.61 -9.29
C THR A 38 1.66 7.73 -8.32
N THR A 39 0.96 7.80 -7.19
CA THR A 39 1.23 8.84 -6.20
C THR A 39 1.22 8.24 -4.80
N PRO A 40 2.16 8.66 -3.94
CA PRO A 40 2.17 8.19 -2.55
C PRO A 40 0.91 8.56 -1.78
N SER A 41 0.34 9.74 -2.06
CA SER A 41 -0.87 10.18 -1.37
C SER A 41 -2.01 9.20 -1.54
N TYR A 42 -2.19 8.72 -2.75
CA TYR A 42 -3.24 7.77 -3.06
C TYR A 42 -2.98 6.43 -2.36
N PHE A 43 -1.75 5.98 -2.42
CA PHE A 43 -1.35 4.75 -1.77
C PHE A 43 -1.63 4.80 -0.27
N ILE A 44 -1.23 5.88 0.37
CA ILE A 44 -1.43 6.05 1.81
C ILE A 44 -2.92 6.01 2.15
N LYS A 45 -3.74 6.67 1.34
CA LYS A 45 -5.17 6.72 1.54
C LYS A 45 -5.80 5.33 1.45
N CYS A 46 -5.43 4.57 0.41
CA CYS A 46 -5.95 3.22 0.22
C CYS A 46 -5.49 2.29 1.33
N PHE A 47 -4.22 2.37 1.68
CA PHE A 47 -3.66 1.52 2.73
C PHE A 47 -4.34 1.79 4.07
N ARG A 48 -4.50 3.06 4.40
CA ARG A 48 -5.13 3.45 5.66
C ARG A 48 -6.57 2.96 5.73
N LYS A 49 -7.28 3.01 4.62
CA LYS A 49 -8.67 2.55 4.57
C LYS A 49 -8.74 1.05 4.79
N LYS A 50 -7.79 0.30 4.26
CA LYS A 50 -7.79 -1.15 4.36
C LYS A 50 -7.28 -1.65 5.72
N TYR A 51 -6.23 -1.05 6.22
CA TYR A 51 -5.55 -1.56 7.41
C TYR A 51 -5.74 -0.69 8.65
N GLY A 52 -6.37 0.46 8.51
CA GLY A 52 -6.65 1.35 9.63
C GLY A 52 -5.49 2.24 10.05
N MET A 53 -4.38 2.18 9.34
CA MET A 53 -3.22 3.01 9.63
C MET A 53 -2.44 3.27 8.35
N SER A 54 -1.62 4.31 8.34
CA SER A 54 -0.81 4.62 7.17
C SER A 54 0.32 3.59 7.02
N PRO A 55 0.89 3.47 5.80
CA PRO A 55 2.02 2.55 5.60
C PRO A 55 3.20 2.85 6.51
N ASN A 56 3.47 4.12 6.78
CA ASN A 56 4.55 4.51 7.69
C ASN A 56 4.29 4.01 9.10
N GLU A 57 3.07 4.20 9.58
CA GLU A 57 2.69 3.73 10.89
C GLU A 57 2.75 2.21 10.96
N TYR A 58 2.29 1.57 9.92
CA TYR A 58 2.32 0.10 9.85
C TYR A 58 3.77 -0.40 9.92
N ALA A 59 4.65 0.20 9.15
CA ALA A 59 6.05 -0.19 9.14
C ALA A 59 6.70 0.01 10.51
N ASN A 60 6.37 1.12 11.17
CA ASN A 60 6.93 1.40 12.48
C ASN A 60 6.38 0.48 13.56
N SER A 61 5.12 0.11 13.47
CA SER A 61 4.51 -0.74 14.48
C SER A 61 4.82 -2.22 14.28
N SER A 62 5.34 -2.61 13.12
CA SER A 62 5.73 -4.00 12.85
C SER A 62 7.05 -4.38 13.47
N HIS A 63 7.73 -3.45 14.07
CA HIS A 63 9.03 -3.74 14.71
C HIS A 63 8.87 -3.99 16.23
#